data_165e9c28421358fded94806ad3b08ab5
#
_entry.id   165e9c28421358fded94806ad3b08ab5
#
_cell.length_a   1.000
_cell.length_b   1.000
_cell.length_c   1.000
_cell.angle_alpha   90.00
_cell.angle_beta   90.00
_cell.angle_gamma   90.00
#
_symmetry.space_group_name_H-M   'P 1'
#
loop_
_entity.id
_entity.type
_entity.pdbx_description
1 polymer ?
#
loop_
_entity_poly.entity_id
_entity_poly.type
_entity_poly.pdbx_seq_one_letter_code
_entity_poly.pdbx_strand_id
1 'polypeptide(L)' 'MKIEEIRANAPEGATHYNQNGDYFCVLHFIFHMWNPCSQEWFATRLLEHDILKPL' A
#
# COMPACT_ATOMS: atom_id res chain seq x y z
N MET A 1 -9.80 -1.19 12.49
CA MET A 1 -10.23 -1.41 11.10
C MET A 1 -10.11 -2.88 10.77
N LYS A 2 -11.13 -3.46 10.18
CA LYS A 2 -11.12 -4.89 9.88
C LYS A 2 -10.37 -5.15 8.58
N ILE A 3 -9.63 -6.25 8.53
CA ILE A 3 -8.84 -6.60 7.34
C ILE A 3 -9.72 -6.77 6.10
N GLU A 4 -10.95 -7.20 6.28
CA GLU A 4 -11.90 -7.37 5.18
C GLU A 4 -12.23 -6.04 4.51
N GLU A 5 -12.39 -4.98 5.29
CA GLU A 5 -12.64 -3.63 4.76
C GLU A 5 -11.40 -3.09 4.07
N ILE A 6 -10.23 -3.35 4.63
CA ILE A 6 -8.96 -2.93 4.03
C ILE A 6 -8.81 -3.58 2.66
N ARG A 7 -9.08 -4.88 2.56
CA ARG A 7 -8.99 -5.60 1.29
C ARG A 7 -10.02 -5.10 0.27
N ALA A 8 -11.22 -4.82 0.74
CA ALA A 8 -12.30 -4.36 -0.14
C ALA A 8 -12.00 -3.01 -0.78
N ASN A 9 -11.27 -2.15 -0.07
CA ASN A 9 -10.93 -0.81 -0.53
C ASN A 9 -9.57 -0.76 -1.23
N ALA A 10 -8.84 -1.87 -1.27
CA ALA A 10 -7.50 -1.90 -1.84
C ALA A 10 -7.57 -1.72 -3.37
N PRO A 11 -6.67 -0.92 -3.94
CA PRO A 11 -6.57 -0.81 -5.39
C PRO A 11 -6.04 -2.11 -6.00
N GLU A 12 -6.31 -2.31 -7.28
CA GLU A 12 -5.81 -3.48 -7.98
C GLU A 12 -4.28 -3.49 -7.96
N GLY A 13 -3.71 -4.62 -7.60
CA GLY A 13 -2.26 -4.78 -7.52
C GLY A 13 -1.67 -4.54 -6.15
N ALA A 14 -2.45 -4.03 -5.20
CA ALA A 14 -1.96 -3.80 -3.84
C ALA A 14 -1.58 -5.13 -3.18
N THR A 15 -0.43 -5.15 -2.50
CA THR A 15 0.06 -6.33 -1.80
C THR A 15 0.18 -6.11 -0.31
N HIS A 16 0.33 -4.87 0.13
CA HIS A 16 0.53 -4.53 1.53
C HIS A 16 -0.26 -3.27 1.89
N TYR A 17 -0.38 -3.05 3.20
CA TYR A 17 -1.01 -1.84 3.73
C TYR A 17 -0.32 -1.44 5.03
N ASN A 18 -0.56 -0.22 5.49
CA ASN A 18 -0.07 0.24 6.78
C ASN A 18 -1.23 0.69 7.66
N GLN A 19 -0.92 1.06 8.91
CA GLN A 19 -1.94 1.47 9.87
C GLN A 19 -2.60 2.81 9.54
N ASN A 20 -2.00 3.59 8.64
CA ASN A 20 -2.55 4.88 8.23
C ASN A 20 -3.58 4.74 7.09
N GLY A 21 -3.78 3.52 6.59
CA GLY A 21 -4.70 3.29 5.50
C GLY A 21 -4.10 3.43 4.11
N ASP A 22 -2.78 3.53 4.03
CA ASP A 22 -2.09 3.58 2.74
C ASP A 22 -1.89 2.17 2.21
N TYR A 23 -1.93 2.04 0.88
CA TYR A 23 -1.69 0.77 0.21
C TYR A 23 -0.36 0.79 -0.53
N PHE A 24 0.27 -0.37 -0.60
CA PHE A 24 1.59 -0.52 -1.20
C PHE A 24 1.63 -1.72 -2.13
N CYS A 25 2.51 -1.65 -3.12
CA CYS A 25 2.82 -2.80 -3.97
C CYS A 25 4.32 -2.80 -4.27
N VAL A 26 4.81 -3.91 -4.79
CA VAL A 26 6.22 -4.04 -5.20
C VAL A 26 6.25 -4.16 -6.71
N LEU A 27 6.90 -3.21 -7.36
CA LEU A 27 7.12 -3.23 -8.81
C LEU A 27 8.62 -3.09 -9.06
N HIS A 28 9.20 -4.00 -9.84
CA HIS A 28 10.62 -3.98 -10.16
C HIS A 28 11.51 -3.89 -8.91
N PHE A 29 11.13 -4.64 -7.86
CA PHE A 29 11.84 -4.69 -6.58
C PHE A 29 11.82 -3.37 -5.80
N ILE A 30 10.93 -2.44 -6.18
CA ILE A 30 10.77 -1.15 -5.52
C ILE A 30 9.35 -1.05 -4.97
N PHE A 31 9.22 -0.62 -3.72
CA PHE A 31 7.90 -0.38 -3.13
C PHE A 31 7.28 0.86 -3.74
N HIS A 32 6.00 0.76 -4.03
CA HIS A 32 5.19 1.87 -4.55
C HIS A 32 4.02 2.09 -3.62
N MET A 33 3.65 3.35 -3.42
CA MET A 33 2.51 3.74 -2.60
C MET A 33 1.39 4.24 -3.50
N TRP A 34 0.16 3.85 -3.17
CA TRP A 34 -1.02 4.27 -3.91
C TRP A 34 -1.40 5.70 -3.56
N ASN A 35 -1.61 6.52 -4.57
CA ASN A 35 -2.16 7.86 -4.40
C ASN A 35 -3.63 7.85 -4.83
N PRO A 36 -4.58 7.94 -3.87
CA PRO A 36 -6.00 7.86 -4.21
C PRO A 36 -6.51 9.07 -4.99
N CYS A 37 -5.85 10.21 -4.85
CA CYS A 37 -6.26 11.41 -5.56
C CYS A 37 -5.99 11.31 -7.06
N SER A 38 -4.83 10.80 -7.43
CA SER A 38 -4.44 10.63 -8.83
C SER A 38 -4.72 9.23 -9.36
N GLN A 39 -5.02 8.28 -8.45
CA GLN A 39 -5.22 6.86 -8.77
C GLN A 39 -4.00 6.27 -9.49
N GLU A 40 -2.84 6.57 -8.93
CA GLU A 40 -1.57 6.11 -9.50
C GLU A 40 -0.65 5.58 -8.42
N TRP A 41 0.27 4.69 -8.82
CA TRP A 41 1.32 4.19 -7.96
C TRP A 41 2.55 5.05 -8.10
N PHE A 42 3.14 5.47 -6.97
CA PHE A 42 4.36 6.25 -6.96
C PHE A 42 5.44 5.49 -6.21
N ALA A 43 6.64 5.45 -6.77
CA ALA A 43 7.78 4.83 -6.10
C ALA A 43 8.01 5.54 -4.76
N THR A 44 8.22 4.75 -3.72
CA THR A 44 8.43 5.28 -2.38
C THR A 44 9.57 4.52 -1.70
N ARG A 45 10.23 5.21 -0.77
CA ARG A 45 11.27 4.59 0.03
C ARG A 45 10.72 4.33 1.42
N LEU A 46 10.81 3.08 1.87
CA LEU A 46 10.38 2.72 3.21
C LEU A 46 11.48 3.08 4.22
N LEU A 47 11.06 3.64 5.35
CA LEU A 47 11.95 3.93 6.47
C LEU A 47 11.91 2.75 7.43
N GLU A 48 12.91 2.66 8.31
CA GLU A 48 13.02 1.54 9.25
C GLU A 48 11.78 1.36 10.12
N HIS A 49 11.10 2.44 10.45
CA HIS A 49 9.91 2.39 11.29
C HIS A 49 8.62 2.16 10.51
N ASP A 50 8.69 2.06 9.20
CA ASP A 50 7.50 1.76 8.38
C ASP A 50 7.18 0.28 8.51
N ILE A 51 5.99 0.00 9.05
CA ILE A 51 5.53 -1.37 9.23
C ILE A 51 4.41 -1.64 8.25
N LEU A 52 4.68 -2.53 7.28
CA LEU A 52 3.69 -2.96 6.31
C LEU A 52 3.19 -4.35 6.65
N LYS A 53 1.90 -4.55 6.48
CA LYS A 53 1.27 -5.84 6.69
C LYS A 53 0.76 -6.36 5.35
N PRO A 54 0.86 -7.66 5.09
CA PRO A 54 0.33 -8.23 3.84
C PRO A 54 -1.20 -8.20 3.84
N LEU A 55 -1.73 -7.99 2.67
CA LEU A 55 -3.18 -8.06 2.47
C LEU A 55 -3.70 -9.49 2.48
#